data_2c7b04d9a97297ced148681ce0ff3c07
#
_entry.id   2c7b04d9a97297ced148681ce0ff3c07
#
_cell.length_a   1.000
_cell.length_b   1.000
_cell.length_c   1.000
_cell.angle_alpha   90.00
_cell.angle_beta   90.00
_cell.angle_gamma   90.00
#
_symmetry.space_group_name_H-M   'P 1'
#
loop_
_entity.id
_entity.type
_entity.pdbx_description
1 polymer ?
#
loop_
_entity_poly.entity_id
_entity_poly.type
_entity_poly.pdbx_seq_one_letter_code
_entity_poly.pdbx_strand_id
1 'polypeptide(L)'
;MTLRTWEAWVDLLSRRGFLAAGGAIAAANLLPGVAFAEQAAGAETRTVTGTFGPSIEDWFYLPVEVPRGVAEIEVAYSYDKPAVPPGTRGNACDIGIFGPEGHELGNARGFRGWSGGFRDRFTLSAAGATPGYLPGPVAPGTWHVVLGPYTVAPQGMNYRVDITLRFGPAGAPARPNPAPETAPARERGRAWYRGDCHLHTVHSDGRRTPAELVAAARAAGLDFITSTEHNTSSASLQWGEHATDDLLILNGEEVTTRSGHWPAIGLPPGTWIDWRYRADDPRSFRRFVDQVHEAGGLVTAAHPFASCFGCTYEFAYELADLVEVWNQGWTDEEEAAVNHWDGLLRTGHWIPLIGNSDAHNPEHVVGSPQTVVLADGLRRDELLAGLRAGRSWLAESSAVQLDFTATDGRRTAGIGEGLAADRGTPVTFELTVSGVPGTTVRLLDQVGPEHTAEVPATGSLTTRWTTYPRYTRWARAEVRRASRMVAMTNPIFLTR
;
A
#
# COMPACT_ATOMS: atom_id res chain seq x y z
N MET A 1 -33.98 5.39 -4.11
CA MET A 1 -34.89 5.28 -5.27
C MET A 1 -34.60 3.95 -5.92
N THR A 2 -35.56 3.09 -6.05
CA THR A 2 -35.47 1.62 -6.04
C THR A 2 -34.94 1.00 -7.31
N LEU A 3 -34.19 -0.10 -7.16
CA LEU A 3 -33.60 -1.06 -8.13
C LEU A 3 -34.47 -1.57 -9.31
N ARG A 4 -35.59 -0.95 -9.64
CA ARG A 4 -36.52 -1.43 -10.68
C ARG A 4 -36.40 -0.75 -12.04
N THR A 5 -35.51 0.21 -12.22
CA THR A 5 -35.39 0.95 -13.49
C THR A 5 -34.32 0.45 -14.44
N TRP A 6 -33.49 -0.51 -14.01
CA TRP A 6 -32.36 -1.01 -14.80
C TRP A 6 -32.70 -2.20 -15.68
N GLU A 7 -33.56 -3.11 -15.26
CA GLU A 7 -33.95 -4.29 -16.07
C GLU A 7 -34.72 -3.94 -17.34
N ALA A 8 -35.35 -2.77 -17.39
CA ALA A 8 -36.11 -2.32 -18.57
C ALA A 8 -35.22 -1.87 -19.76
N TRP A 9 -33.91 -1.67 -19.54
CA TRP A 9 -33.00 -1.19 -20.57
C TRP A 9 -32.28 -2.31 -21.34
N VAL A 10 -32.14 -3.50 -20.77
CA VAL A 10 -31.51 -4.65 -21.45
C VAL A 10 -32.41 -5.17 -22.58
N ASP A 11 -33.71 -5.04 -22.46
CA ASP A 11 -34.67 -5.51 -23.47
C ASP A 11 -34.82 -4.55 -24.68
N LEU A 12 -34.39 -3.28 -24.54
CA LEU A 12 -34.50 -2.26 -25.61
C LEU A 12 -33.37 -2.35 -26.65
N LEU A 13 -32.26 -3.01 -26.35
CA LEU A 13 -31.14 -3.20 -27.28
C LEU A 13 -31.29 -4.43 -28.18
N SER A 14 -32.31 -5.26 -27.98
CA SER A 14 -32.53 -6.47 -28.75
C SER A 14 -33.50 -6.34 -29.95
N ARG A 15 -34.19 -5.21 -30.11
CA ARG A 15 -35.12 -5.04 -31.26
C ARG A 15 -35.08 -3.59 -31.80
N ARG A 16 -34.79 -3.55 -33.11
CA ARG A 16 -34.78 -2.41 -34.03
C ARG A 16 -35.90 -1.38 -33.79
N GLY A 17 -35.57 -0.10 -33.79
CA GLY A 17 -36.56 0.96 -33.99
C GLY A 17 -36.03 2.36 -33.67
N PHE A 18 -35.53 3.07 -34.67
CA PHE A 18 -35.36 4.51 -34.67
C PHE A 18 -36.71 5.23 -34.82
N LEU A 19 -36.98 6.23 -33.99
CA LEU A 19 -37.72 7.43 -34.42
C LEU A 19 -37.51 8.59 -33.41
N ALA A 20 -37.28 9.76 -33.98
CA ALA A 20 -36.95 11.01 -33.31
C ALA A 20 -38.15 11.76 -32.73
N ALA A 21 -37.96 12.51 -31.65
CA ALA A 21 -38.62 13.79 -31.41
C ALA A 21 -37.97 14.53 -30.21
N GLY A 22 -37.91 15.84 -30.30
CA GLY A 22 -37.04 16.77 -29.65
C GLY A 22 -37.37 17.26 -28.24
N GLY A 23 -36.38 17.85 -27.68
CA GLY A 23 -36.40 19.08 -26.86
C GLY A 23 -36.68 18.95 -25.37
N ALA A 24 -35.62 18.85 -24.54
CA ALA A 24 -35.53 19.55 -23.26
C ALA A 24 -34.06 19.50 -22.79
N ILE A 25 -33.48 20.64 -22.42
CA ILE A 25 -32.13 20.76 -21.90
C ILE A 25 -32.14 20.29 -20.46
N ALA A 26 -31.66 19.06 -20.25
CA ALA A 26 -31.23 18.54 -18.95
C ALA A 26 -29.81 18.01 -19.13
N ALA A 27 -28.96 18.15 -18.12
CA ALA A 27 -27.55 17.71 -18.15
C ALA A 27 -27.44 16.28 -18.70
N ALA A 28 -27.08 16.16 -19.97
CA ALA A 28 -27.02 14.91 -20.67
C ALA A 28 -25.66 14.22 -20.32
N ASN A 29 -25.71 13.22 -19.47
CA ASN A 29 -24.74 12.15 -19.53
C ASN A 29 -24.93 11.45 -20.87
N LEU A 30 -24.07 11.75 -21.85
CA LEU A 30 -24.11 11.15 -23.16
C LEU A 30 -23.85 9.64 -22.99
N LEU A 31 -24.81 8.82 -23.43
CA LEU A 31 -24.68 7.37 -23.47
C LEU A 31 -23.46 6.99 -24.33
N PRO A 32 -22.66 5.98 -23.91
CA PRO A 32 -21.52 5.55 -24.69
C PRO A 32 -21.96 5.03 -26.07
N GLY A 33 -21.32 5.55 -27.13
CA GLY A 33 -21.48 5.03 -28.48
C GLY A 33 -20.70 3.71 -28.63
N VAL A 34 -21.35 2.64 -29.02
CA VAL A 34 -20.71 1.35 -29.34
C VAL A 34 -20.57 1.24 -30.85
N ALA A 35 -19.34 1.19 -31.34
CA ALA A 35 -19.03 0.86 -32.73
C ALA A 35 -18.40 -0.54 -32.82
N PHE A 36 -18.85 -1.35 -33.78
CA PHE A 36 -18.25 -2.65 -34.07
C PHE A 36 -17.16 -2.44 -35.13
N ALA A 37 -15.95 -2.86 -34.84
CA ALA A 37 -14.84 -2.85 -35.77
C ALA A 37 -14.59 -4.27 -36.35
N GLU A 38 -13.88 -4.31 -37.45
CA GLU A 38 -13.60 -5.41 -38.35
C GLU A 38 -13.23 -6.73 -37.66
N GLN A 39 -13.89 -7.82 -38.10
CA GLN A 39 -13.66 -9.19 -37.63
C GLN A 39 -12.43 -9.78 -38.36
N ALA A 40 -11.25 -9.71 -37.71
CA ALA A 40 -10.13 -10.55 -38.11
C ALA A 40 -10.43 -12.02 -37.75
N ALA A 41 -10.02 -12.98 -38.57
CA ALA A 41 -10.26 -14.39 -38.30
C ALA A 41 -9.72 -14.78 -36.91
N GLY A 42 -10.62 -15.12 -35.96
CA GLY A 42 -10.28 -15.50 -34.61
C GLY A 42 -10.22 -14.38 -33.55
N ALA A 43 -10.56 -13.12 -33.87
CA ALA A 43 -10.67 -12.03 -32.95
C ALA A 43 -11.84 -11.10 -33.26
N GLU A 44 -12.44 -10.50 -32.21
CA GLU A 44 -13.48 -9.47 -32.30
C GLU A 44 -13.06 -8.28 -31.45
N THR A 45 -13.07 -7.08 -32.02
CA THR A 45 -12.79 -5.85 -31.27
C THR A 45 -14.05 -4.99 -31.17
N ARG A 46 -14.38 -4.55 -29.98
CA ARG A 46 -15.46 -3.62 -29.68
C ARG A 46 -14.86 -2.33 -29.14
N THR A 47 -15.30 -1.20 -29.69
CA THR A 47 -14.90 0.12 -29.23
C THR A 47 -16.05 0.76 -28.47
N VAL A 48 -15.76 1.24 -27.26
CA VAL A 48 -16.68 2.04 -26.44
C VAL A 48 -16.08 3.44 -26.28
N THR A 49 -16.86 4.47 -26.54
CA THR A 49 -16.47 5.85 -26.35
C THR A 49 -17.49 6.59 -25.53
N GLY A 50 -17.05 7.58 -24.77
CA GLY A 50 -17.93 8.41 -23.98
C GLY A 50 -17.22 9.65 -23.43
N THR A 51 -17.93 10.42 -22.62
CA THR A 51 -17.40 11.63 -21.99
C THR A 51 -17.79 11.66 -20.53
N PHE A 52 -16.81 11.87 -19.65
CA PHE A 52 -17.04 12.16 -18.23
C PHE A 52 -17.11 13.67 -18.02
N GLY A 53 -18.13 14.11 -17.27
CA GLY A 53 -18.19 15.47 -16.76
C GLY A 53 -17.42 15.62 -15.44
N PRO A 54 -17.16 16.87 -14.98
CA PRO A 54 -16.42 17.12 -13.74
C PRO A 54 -17.03 16.54 -12.45
N SER A 55 -18.32 16.17 -12.48
CA SER A 55 -19.07 15.62 -11.34
C SER A 55 -19.48 14.16 -11.58
N ILE A 56 -18.57 13.33 -12.09
CA ILE A 56 -18.80 11.91 -12.32
C ILE A 56 -18.58 11.10 -11.02
N GLU A 57 -19.20 9.92 -10.95
CA GLU A 57 -18.92 8.93 -9.89
C GLU A 57 -17.48 8.44 -9.96
N ASP A 58 -16.95 7.97 -8.82
CA ASP A 58 -15.55 7.50 -8.73
C ASP A 58 -15.25 6.30 -9.61
N TRP A 59 -16.25 5.44 -9.83
CA TRP A 59 -16.11 4.18 -10.55
C TRP A 59 -17.21 4.04 -11.60
N PHE A 60 -16.79 3.81 -12.84
CA PHE A 60 -17.69 3.59 -13.97
C PHE A 60 -17.45 2.22 -14.58
N TYR A 61 -18.48 1.39 -14.65
CA TYR A 61 -18.41 0.01 -15.11
C TYR A 61 -18.95 -0.14 -16.51
N LEU A 62 -18.09 -0.52 -17.47
CA LEU A 62 -18.45 -0.82 -18.84
C LEU A 62 -18.76 -2.30 -18.98
N PRO A 63 -20.01 -2.71 -19.23
CA PRO A 63 -20.35 -4.12 -19.44
C PRO A 63 -19.78 -4.63 -20.76
N VAL A 64 -19.23 -5.85 -20.72
CA VAL A 64 -18.64 -6.55 -21.87
C VAL A 64 -19.19 -7.97 -21.92
N GLU A 65 -20.02 -8.26 -22.90
CA GLU A 65 -20.50 -9.62 -23.14
C GLU A 65 -19.37 -10.48 -23.73
N VAL A 66 -18.93 -11.48 -22.99
CA VAL A 66 -17.90 -12.42 -23.38
C VAL A 66 -18.57 -13.75 -23.76
N PRO A 67 -18.59 -14.13 -25.06
CA PRO A 67 -19.20 -15.40 -25.51
C PRO A 67 -18.32 -16.60 -25.18
N ARG A 68 -18.85 -17.80 -25.38
CA ARG A 68 -18.08 -19.04 -25.27
C ARG A 68 -16.96 -19.08 -26.31
N GLY A 69 -15.81 -19.66 -25.95
CA GLY A 69 -14.68 -19.86 -26.85
C GLY A 69 -13.68 -18.71 -26.87
N VAL A 70 -13.87 -17.67 -26.08
CA VAL A 70 -12.85 -16.64 -25.87
C VAL A 70 -11.75 -17.21 -24.99
N ALA A 71 -10.50 -17.11 -25.46
CA ALA A 71 -9.31 -17.59 -24.78
C ALA A 71 -8.54 -16.44 -24.10
N GLU A 72 -8.65 -15.21 -24.64
CA GLU A 72 -7.94 -14.02 -24.15
C GLU A 72 -8.81 -12.77 -24.32
N ILE A 73 -8.75 -11.89 -23.31
CA ILE A 73 -9.27 -10.53 -23.37
C ILE A 73 -8.08 -9.57 -23.39
N GLU A 74 -8.05 -8.67 -24.39
CA GLU A 74 -7.16 -7.52 -24.42
C GLU A 74 -8.01 -6.26 -24.31
N VAL A 75 -7.61 -5.33 -23.41
CA VAL A 75 -8.24 -4.02 -23.28
C VAL A 75 -7.17 -2.96 -23.47
N ALA A 76 -7.46 -1.98 -24.34
CA ALA A 76 -6.69 -0.77 -24.50
C ALA A 76 -7.60 0.44 -24.26
N TYR A 77 -7.11 1.47 -23.58
CA TYR A 77 -7.89 2.68 -23.37
C TYR A 77 -7.05 3.94 -23.57
N SER A 78 -7.75 5.01 -23.88
CA SER A 78 -7.18 6.35 -23.98
C SER A 78 -8.20 7.38 -23.55
N TYR A 79 -7.71 8.53 -23.12
CA TYR A 79 -8.53 9.71 -22.83
C TYR A 79 -7.78 10.98 -23.21
N ASP A 80 -8.52 12.06 -23.47
CA ASP A 80 -7.92 13.34 -23.82
C ASP A 80 -7.27 14.02 -22.61
N LYS A 81 -6.24 14.82 -22.89
CA LYS A 81 -5.51 15.61 -21.88
C LYS A 81 -5.52 17.08 -22.30
N PRO A 82 -6.65 17.78 -22.17
CA PRO A 82 -6.75 19.19 -22.55
C PRO A 82 -5.82 20.04 -21.70
N ALA A 83 -5.34 21.15 -22.30
CA ALA A 83 -4.61 22.15 -21.53
C ALA A 83 -5.54 22.77 -20.46
N VAL A 84 -5.03 22.87 -19.24
CA VAL A 84 -5.74 23.47 -18.11
C VAL A 84 -4.93 24.64 -17.53
N PRO A 85 -5.60 25.64 -16.92
CA PRO A 85 -4.91 26.72 -16.23
C PRO A 85 -4.00 26.22 -15.10
N PRO A 86 -2.94 26.98 -14.76
CA PRO A 86 -2.11 26.67 -13.59
C PRO A 86 -2.97 26.48 -12.31
N GLY A 87 -2.69 25.44 -11.54
CA GLY A 87 -3.43 25.09 -10.32
C GLY A 87 -4.74 24.31 -10.57
N THR A 88 -5.13 24.09 -11.83
CA THR A 88 -6.25 23.22 -12.19
C THR A 88 -5.72 21.84 -12.54
N ARG A 89 -6.40 20.78 -12.07
CA ARG A 89 -6.03 19.41 -12.40
C ARG A 89 -6.50 19.03 -13.80
N GLY A 90 -5.64 18.38 -14.56
CA GLY A 90 -5.97 17.78 -15.85
C GLY A 90 -6.72 16.45 -15.69
N ASN A 91 -7.02 15.80 -16.81
CA ASN A 91 -7.65 14.48 -16.82
C ASN A 91 -6.66 13.39 -16.36
N ALA A 92 -7.13 12.54 -15.44
CA ALA A 92 -6.49 11.29 -15.05
C ALA A 92 -7.58 10.23 -14.88
N CYS A 93 -7.37 9.05 -15.44
CA CYS A 93 -8.33 7.96 -15.40
C CYS A 93 -7.60 6.64 -15.21
N ASP A 94 -8.07 5.86 -14.26
CA ASP A 94 -7.57 4.54 -13.92
C ASP A 94 -8.34 3.46 -14.68
N ILE A 95 -7.76 2.26 -14.77
CA ILE A 95 -8.39 1.12 -15.44
C ILE A 95 -8.17 -0.20 -14.69
N GLY A 96 -9.21 -1.03 -14.73
CA GLY A 96 -9.20 -2.41 -14.24
C GLY A 96 -10.29 -3.25 -14.88
N ILE A 97 -10.47 -4.47 -14.39
CA ILE A 97 -11.49 -5.37 -14.92
C ILE A 97 -12.01 -6.33 -13.85
N PHE A 98 -13.30 -6.62 -13.92
CA PHE A 98 -14.00 -7.63 -13.14
C PHE A 98 -14.60 -8.70 -14.07
N GLY A 99 -14.56 -9.96 -13.61
CA GLY A 99 -15.16 -11.10 -14.29
C GLY A 99 -16.68 -11.21 -14.08
N PRO A 100 -17.28 -12.26 -14.65
CA PRO A 100 -18.75 -12.44 -14.59
C PRO A 100 -19.27 -12.79 -13.20
N GLU A 101 -18.38 -13.02 -12.24
CA GLU A 101 -18.75 -13.21 -10.82
C GLU A 101 -19.20 -11.92 -10.13
N GLY A 102 -19.14 -10.78 -10.84
CA GLY A 102 -19.65 -9.48 -10.39
C GLY A 102 -18.60 -8.54 -9.85
N HIS A 103 -19.01 -7.31 -9.63
CA HIS A 103 -18.12 -6.21 -9.20
C HIS A 103 -18.60 -5.51 -7.92
N GLU A 104 -19.49 -6.13 -7.15
CA GLU A 104 -19.97 -5.59 -5.89
C GLU A 104 -18.79 -5.33 -4.94
N LEU A 105 -18.91 -4.31 -4.08
CA LEU A 105 -17.87 -3.93 -3.14
C LEU A 105 -17.47 -5.13 -2.24
N GLY A 106 -16.19 -5.49 -2.28
CA GLY A 106 -15.61 -6.62 -1.54
C GLY A 106 -15.80 -7.99 -2.22
N ASN A 107 -16.27 -8.05 -3.46
CA ASN A 107 -16.38 -9.30 -4.21
C ASN A 107 -15.05 -9.70 -4.86
N ALA A 108 -14.16 -10.32 -4.09
CA ALA A 108 -12.85 -10.76 -4.58
C ALA A 108 -12.91 -11.80 -5.71
N ARG A 109 -14.02 -12.58 -5.84
CA ARG A 109 -14.14 -13.58 -6.90
C ARG A 109 -14.27 -12.95 -8.28
N GLY A 110 -14.89 -11.78 -8.36
CA GLY A 110 -15.03 -11.04 -9.61
C GLY A 110 -13.79 -10.24 -9.98
N PHE A 111 -12.94 -9.90 -9.04
CA PHE A 111 -11.74 -9.09 -9.31
C PHE A 111 -10.75 -9.83 -10.20
N ARG A 112 -10.34 -9.18 -11.31
CA ARG A 112 -9.39 -9.76 -12.27
C ARG A 112 -8.20 -8.85 -12.56
N GLY A 113 -8.11 -7.69 -11.93
CA GLY A 113 -6.93 -6.85 -11.95
C GLY A 113 -7.20 -5.36 -12.07
N TRP A 114 -6.17 -4.62 -11.71
CA TRP A 114 -6.14 -3.17 -11.66
C TRP A 114 -4.73 -2.66 -11.98
N SER A 115 -4.62 -1.55 -12.68
CA SER A 115 -3.35 -0.90 -12.95
C SER A 115 -3.34 0.61 -12.68
N GLY A 116 -4.41 1.15 -12.10
CA GLY A 116 -4.51 2.60 -11.97
C GLY A 116 -4.35 3.28 -13.34
N GLY A 117 -3.77 4.46 -13.35
CA GLY A 117 -3.45 5.20 -14.56
C GLY A 117 -2.07 4.88 -15.16
N PHE A 118 -1.38 3.88 -14.64
CA PHE A 118 0.00 3.56 -15.02
C PHE A 118 0.12 2.86 -16.38
N ARG A 119 -0.93 2.11 -16.80
CA ARG A 119 -0.97 1.38 -18.07
C ARG A 119 -2.15 1.83 -18.91
N ASP A 120 -1.96 1.87 -20.22
CA ASP A 120 -3.01 2.14 -21.20
C ASP A 120 -3.55 0.85 -21.85
N ARG A 121 -2.97 -0.31 -21.53
CA ARG A 121 -3.32 -1.62 -22.08
C ARG A 121 -3.03 -2.74 -21.10
N PHE A 122 -3.88 -3.76 -21.15
CA PHE A 122 -3.63 -5.04 -20.49
C PHE A 122 -4.22 -6.22 -21.27
N THR A 123 -3.70 -7.40 -20.99
CA THR A 123 -4.22 -8.69 -21.46
C THR A 123 -4.43 -9.63 -20.30
N LEU A 124 -5.39 -10.53 -20.42
CA LEU A 124 -5.58 -11.64 -19.51
C LEU A 124 -6.10 -12.89 -20.24
N SER A 125 -5.58 -14.03 -19.85
CA SER A 125 -5.93 -15.36 -20.35
C SER A 125 -5.78 -16.39 -19.24
N ALA A 126 -6.11 -17.66 -19.53
CA ALA A 126 -5.85 -18.75 -18.59
C ALA A 126 -4.36 -18.92 -18.29
N ALA A 127 -3.50 -18.70 -19.30
CA ALA A 127 -2.06 -18.96 -19.21
C ALA A 127 -1.24 -17.80 -18.63
N GLY A 128 -1.77 -16.58 -18.63
CA GLY A 128 -1.03 -15.41 -18.15
C GLY A 128 -1.86 -14.14 -18.19
N ALA A 129 -1.35 -13.11 -17.57
CA ALA A 129 -1.92 -11.78 -17.58
C ALA A 129 -0.82 -10.72 -17.50
N THR A 130 -1.12 -9.51 -17.94
CA THR A 130 -0.26 -8.34 -17.69
C THR A 130 -0.04 -8.18 -16.19
N PRO A 131 1.16 -7.82 -15.68
CA PRO A 131 1.36 -7.50 -14.27
C PRO A 131 0.31 -6.51 -13.76
N GLY A 132 -0.22 -6.77 -12.55
CA GLY A 132 -1.39 -6.06 -12.00
C GLY A 132 -2.71 -6.80 -12.23
N TYR A 133 -2.73 -7.77 -13.14
CA TYR A 133 -3.91 -8.58 -13.49
C TYR A 133 -3.72 -10.03 -13.10
N LEU A 134 -4.84 -10.73 -12.87
CA LEU A 134 -4.87 -12.12 -12.41
C LEU A 134 -5.13 -13.05 -13.59
N PRO A 135 -4.22 -13.97 -13.92
CA PRO A 135 -4.47 -15.00 -14.90
C PRO A 135 -5.58 -15.95 -14.44
N GLY A 136 -6.25 -16.57 -15.39
CA GLY A 136 -7.30 -17.54 -15.13
C GLY A 136 -8.25 -17.67 -16.29
N PRO A 137 -9.16 -18.65 -16.29
CA PRO A 137 -10.10 -18.88 -17.37
C PRO A 137 -10.91 -17.63 -17.72
N VAL A 138 -11.09 -17.42 -19.02
CA VAL A 138 -12.00 -16.39 -19.53
C VAL A 138 -13.38 -17.04 -19.65
N ALA A 139 -14.15 -16.95 -18.55
CA ALA A 139 -15.50 -17.52 -18.50
C ALA A 139 -16.49 -16.70 -19.35
N PRO A 140 -17.44 -17.34 -20.04
CA PRO A 140 -18.50 -16.63 -20.73
C PRO A 140 -19.42 -15.92 -19.73
N GLY A 141 -19.93 -14.75 -20.10
CA GLY A 141 -20.81 -13.92 -19.27
C GLY A 141 -20.50 -12.45 -19.39
N THR A 142 -21.12 -11.65 -18.56
CA THR A 142 -20.93 -10.20 -18.56
C THR A 142 -19.74 -9.83 -17.68
N TRP A 143 -18.64 -9.41 -18.30
CA TRP A 143 -17.47 -8.81 -17.65
C TRP A 143 -17.67 -7.30 -17.53
N HIS A 144 -16.88 -6.66 -16.67
CA HIS A 144 -16.93 -5.21 -16.51
C HIS A 144 -15.52 -4.61 -16.55
N VAL A 145 -15.22 -3.83 -17.60
CA VAL A 145 -14.07 -2.93 -17.55
C VAL A 145 -14.44 -1.77 -16.62
N VAL A 146 -13.65 -1.55 -15.58
CA VAL A 146 -13.86 -0.44 -14.66
C VAL A 146 -12.94 0.70 -15.03
N LEU A 147 -13.51 1.90 -15.21
CA LEU A 147 -12.79 3.16 -15.33
C LEU A 147 -12.91 3.93 -14.02
N GLY A 148 -11.78 4.44 -13.53
CA GLY A 148 -11.73 5.28 -12.34
C GLY A 148 -11.33 6.71 -12.71
N PRO A 149 -12.26 7.61 -13.13
CA PRO A 149 -11.91 8.99 -13.45
C PRO A 149 -11.40 9.70 -12.19
N TYR A 150 -10.08 9.69 -12.00
CA TYR A 150 -9.42 10.19 -10.79
C TYR A 150 -9.50 11.71 -10.68
N THR A 151 -9.25 12.40 -11.81
CA THR A 151 -9.53 13.83 -11.96
C THR A 151 -10.11 14.09 -13.34
N VAL A 152 -11.11 14.99 -13.43
CA VAL A 152 -11.72 15.42 -14.68
C VAL A 152 -11.58 16.93 -14.81
N ALA A 153 -10.96 17.36 -15.91
CA ALA A 153 -10.80 18.77 -16.22
C ALA A 153 -12.17 19.49 -16.39
N PRO A 154 -12.26 20.81 -16.22
CA PRO A 154 -13.52 21.54 -16.40
C PRO A 154 -14.18 21.34 -17.79
N GLN A 155 -13.37 21.02 -18.80
CA GLN A 155 -13.83 20.72 -20.16
C GLN A 155 -14.45 19.32 -20.31
N GLY A 156 -14.33 18.48 -19.28
CA GLY A 156 -14.66 17.07 -19.33
C GLY A 156 -13.50 16.19 -19.78
N MET A 157 -13.75 14.87 -19.84
CA MET A 157 -12.80 13.86 -20.28
C MET A 157 -13.47 12.96 -21.33
N ASN A 158 -13.01 13.04 -22.57
CA ASN A 158 -13.42 12.09 -23.59
C ASN A 158 -12.56 10.84 -23.46
N TYR A 159 -13.19 9.67 -23.41
CA TYR A 159 -12.49 8.40 -23.33
C TYR A 159 -12.85 7.48 -24.50
N ARG A 160 -11.92 6.56 -24.80
CA ARG A 160 -12.08 5.46 -25.72
C ARG A 160 -11.52 4.19 -25.09
N VAL A 161 -12.27 3.11 -25.14
CA VAL A 161 -11.88 1.77 -24.70
C VAL A 161 -12.07 0.81 -25.85
N ASP A 162 -11.00 0.15 -26.28
CA ASP A 162 -11.01 -0.91 -27.28
C ASP A 162 -10.86 -2.26 -26.54
N ILE A 163 -11.83 -3.15 -26.72
CA ILE A 163 -11.90 -4.46 -26.09
C ILE A 163 -11.80 -5.52 -27.17
N THR A 164 -10.71 -6.29 -27.18
CA THR A 164 -10.48 -7.35 -28.16
C THR A 164 -10.64 -8.70 -27.48
N LEU A 165 -11.57 -9.49 -28.00
CA LEU A 165 -11.83 -10.87 -27.59
C LEU A 165 -11.15 -11.80 -28.61
N ARG A 166 -10.17 -12.59 -28.16
CA ARG A 166 -9.49 -13.58 -29.03
C ARG A 166 -10.05 -14.97 -28.78
N PHE A 167 -10.55 -15.58 -29.83
CA PHE A 167 -11.12 -16.92 -29.80
C PHE A 167 -10.05 -17.98 -30.05
N GLY A 168 -10.16 -19.09 -29.32
CA GLY A 168 -9.24 -20.21 -29.49
C GLY A 168 -9.29 -21.18 -28.30
N PRO A 169 -8.42 -22.20 -28.32
CA PRO A 169 -8.27 -23.07 -27.17
C PRO A 169 -7.69 -22.27 -26.00
N ALA A 170 -8.26 -22.45 -24.80
CA ALA A 170 -7.67 -21.94 -23.59
C ALA A 170 -6.27 -22.54 -23.42
N GLY A 171 -5.27 -21.71 -23.11
CA GLY A 171 -3.92 -22.17 -22.78
C GLY A 171 -3.91 -22.99 -21.49
N ALA A 172 -2.76 -23.59 -21.18
CA ALA A 172 -2.58 -24.24 -19.88
C ALA A 172 -2.73 -23.19 -18.75
N PRO A 173 -3.52 -23.48 -17.70
CA PRO A 173 -3.71 -22.53 -16.62
C PRO A 173 -2.40 -22.15 -15.94
N ALA A 174 -2.20 -20.85 -15.72
CA ALA A 174 -1.12 -20.36 -14.87
C ALA A 174 -1.25 -20.98 -13.48
N ARG A 175 -0.14 -21.33 -12.89
CA ARG A 175 -0.08 -21.88 -11.52
C ARG A 175 0.49 -20.84 -10.58
N PRO A 176 -0.18 -20.55 -9.46
CA PRO A 176 0.41 -19.72 -8.44
C PRO A 176 1.74 -20.29 -7.95
N ASN A 177 2.72 -19.44 -7.79
CA ASN A 177 4.03 -19.72 -7.25
C ASN A 177 4.38 -18.63 -6.22
N PRO A 178 3.74 -18.63 -5.02
CA PRO A 178 4.00 -17.63 -4.00
C PRO A 178 5.40 -17.79 -3.40
N ALA A 179 5.87 -16.74 -2.72
CA ALA A 179 7.13 -16.79 -1.98
C ALA A 179 7.12 -17.89 -0.91
N PRO A 180 8.25 -18.53 -0.62
CA PRO A 180 8.42 -19.38 0.55
C PRO A 180 8.18 -18.59 1.85
N GLU A 181 7.64 -19.26 2.86
CA GLU A 181 7.35 -18.67 4.18
C GLU A 181 8.61 -18.47 5.06
N THR A 182 9.77 -18.84 4.56
CA THR A 182 11.05 -18.82 5.31
C THR A 182 12.20 -18.37 4.42
N ALA A 183 13.19 -17.72 5.04
CA ALA A 183 14.49 -17.40 4.44
C ALA A 183 15.61 -17.97 5.33
N PRO A 184 15.93 -19.28 5.21
CA PRO A 184 16.74 -20.01 6.18
C PRO A 184 18.18 -19.50 6.32
N ALA A 185 18.75 -18.88 5.27
CA ALA A 185 20.12 -18.34 5.34
C ALA A 185 20.24 -17.09 6.24
N ARG A 186 19.13 -16.44 6.58
CA ARG A 186 19.08 -15.27 7.47
C ARG A 186 18.40 -15.54 8.80
N GLU A 187 17.90 -16.76 9.02
CA GLU A 187 17.27 -17.15 10.30
C GLU A 187 18.31 -17.12 11.44
N ARG A 188 18.03 -16.34 12.49
CA ARG A 188 18.90 -16.13 13.65
C ARG A 188 18.20 -16.37 15.00
N GLY A 189 16.98 -16.93 14.98
CA GLY A 189 16.13 -16.98 16.16
C GLY A 189 15.72 -15.57 16.60
N ARG A 190 15.63 -15.33 17.92
CA ARG A 190 15.31 -13.99 18.45
C ARG A 190 16.42 -13.00 18.12
N ALA A 191 16.15 -12.12 17.17
CA ALA A 191 17.11 -11.14 16.66
C ALA A 191 16.42 -9.90 16.09
N TRP A 192 17.18 -8.85 15.87
CA TRP A 192 16.78 -7.70 15.08
C TRP A 192 16.86 -8.03 13.58
N TYR A 193 15.74 -7.97 12.88
CA TYR A 193 15.62 -8.18 11.44
C TYR A 193 15.30 -6.86 10.73
N ARG A 194 16.01 -6.59 9.64
CA ARG A 194 15.86 -5.36 8.84
C ARG A 194 14.90 -5.59 7.70
N GLY A 195 13.93 -4.69 7.53
CA GLY A 195 12.97 -4.81 6.46
C GLY A 195 12.53 -3.48 5.88
N ASP A 196 11.80 -3.61 4.78
CA ASP A 196 11.08 -2.53 4.12
C ASP A 196 9.67 -3.04 3.85
N CYS A 197 8.68 -2.40 4.50
CA CYS A 197 7.31 -2.88 4.50
C CYS A 197 6.42 -2.15 3.49
N HIS A 198 6.99 -1.32 2.59
CA HIS A 198 6.24 -0.55 1.61
C HIS A 198 7.04 -0.44 0.30
N LEU A 199 6.68 -1.26 -0.69
CA LEU A 199 7.45 -1.43 -1.93
C LEU A 199 6.55 -1.76 -3.12
N HIS A 200 6.92 -1.21 -4.29
CA HIS A 200 6.20 -1.34 -5.55
C HIS A 200 7.06 -1.94 -6.66
N THR A 201 6.41 -2.69 -7.54
CA THR A 201 7.03 -3.27 -8.73
C THR A 201 6.20 -2.95 -9.98
N VAL A 202 6.57 -3.55 -11.11
CA VAL A 202 5.78 -3.51 -12.34
C VAL A 202 4.37 -4.15 -12.20
N HIS A 203 4.02 -4.71 -11.04
CA HIS A 203 2.66 -5.18 -10.75
C HIS A 203 1.68 -4.05 -10.41
N SER A 204 2.18 -2.89 -10.02
CA SER A 204 1.42 -1.64 -9.97
C SER A 204 2.12 -0.55 -10.78
N ASP A 205 2.56 0.52 -10.20
CA ASP A 205 3.22 1.66 -10.85
C ASP A 205 4.73 1.73 -10.59
N GLY A 206 5.27 0.77 -9.85
CA GLY A 206 6.70 0.58 -9.72
C GLY A 206 7.37 0.23 -11.05
N ARG A 207 8.61 0.65 -11.23
CA ARG A 207 9.38 0.41 -12.47
C ARG A 207 10.36 -0.75 -12.36
N ARG A 208 10.64 -1.25 -11.15
CA ARG A 208 11.45 -2.45 -10.96
C ARG A 208 10.63 -3.70 -11.22
N THR A 209 11.24 -4.66 -11.89
CA THR A 209 10.75 -6.03 -11.90
C THR A 209 10.91 -6.65 -10.50
N PRO A 210 10.17 -7.71 -10.16
CA PRO A 210 10.37 -8.44 -8.91
C PRO A 210 11.83 -8.87 -8.69
N ALA A 211 12.52 -9.35 -9.72
CA ALA A 211 13.94 -9.72 -9.65
C ALA A 211 14.86 -8.54 -9.29
N GLU A 212 14.63 -7.38 -9.90
CA GLU A 212 15.39 -6.15 -9.61
C GLU A 212 15.12 -5.65 -8.19
N LEU A 213 13.87 -5.78 -7.70
CA LEU A 213 13.52 -5.40 -6.33
C LEU A 213 14.22 -6.32 -5.31
N VAL A 214 14.22 -7.64 -5.53
CA VAL A 214 14.94 -8.61 -4.70
C VAL A 214 16.44 -8.29 -4.66
N ALA A 215 17.04 -7.99 -5.82
CA ALA A 215 18.46 -7.61 -5.88
C ALA A 215 18.76 -6.33 -5.09
N ALA A 216 17.90 -5.31 -5.21
CA ALA A 216 18.03 -4.04 -4.49
C ALA A 216 17.86 -4.23 -2.96
N ALA A 217 16.89 -5.02 -2.51
CA ALA A 217 16.66 -5.32 -1.10
C ALA A 217 17.86 -6.04 -0.47
N ARG A 218 18.41 -7.02 -1.17
CA ARG A 218 19.63 -7.75 -0.73
C ARG A 218 20.84 -6.82 -0.67
N ALA A 219 21.02 -5.93 -1.66
CA ALA A 219 22.08 -4.92 -1.67
C ALA A 219 21.95 -3.92 -0.51
N ALA A 220 20.72 -3.58 -0.11
CA ALA A 220 20.44 -2.74 1.06
C ALA A 220 20.65 -3.46 2.41
N GLY A 221 20.95 -4.77 2.39
CA GLY A 221 21.16 -5.57 3.59
C GLY A 221 19.89 -5.91 4.34
N LEU A 222 18.75 -5.96 3.65
CA LEU A 222 17.47 -6.34 4.24
C LEU A 222 17.39 -7.85 4.48
N ASP A 223 16.68 -8.23 5.53
CA ASP A 223 16.34 -9.61 5.87
C ASP A 223 14.95 -9.97 5.34
N PHE A 224 14.07 -8.98 5.22
CA PHE A 224 12.72 -9.16 4.66
C PHE A 224 12.22 -7.92 3.91
N ILE A 225 11.25 -8.14 3.05
CA ILE A 225 10.47 -7.08 2.39
C ILE A 225 8.98 -7.42 2.43
N THR A 226 8.13 -6.41 2.27
CA THR A 226 6.70 -6.62 1.98
C THR A 226 6.38 -6.03 0.61
N SER A 227 5.79 -6.84 -0.27
CA SER A 227 5.25 -6.38 -1.54
C SER A 227 3.87 -5.77 -1.31
N THR A 228 3.71 -4.49 -1.59
CA THR A 228 2.50 -3.71 -1.31
C THR A 228 2.00 -3.00 -2.58
N GLU A 229 1.75 -3.76 -3.62
CA GLU A 229 1.26 -3.22 -4.89
C GLU A 229 -0.08 -2.49 -4.72
N HIS A 230 -0.29 -1.43 -5.47
CA HIS A 230 -1.54 -0.65 -5.44
C HIS A 230 -2.74 -1.49 -5.91
N ASN A 231 -3.67 -1.78 -4.99
CA ASN A 231 -4.99 -2.35 -5.25
C ASN A 231 -4.99 -3.68 -6.01
N THR A 232 -3.91 -4.46 -5.94
CA THR A 232 -3.80 -5.75 -6.61
C THR A 232 -2.97 -6.76 -5.82
N SER A 233 -3.42 -8.00 -5.83
CA SER A 233 -2.70 -9.13 -5.24
C SER A 233 -1.85 -9.92 -6.25
N SER A 234 -1.70 -9.43 -7.49
CA SER A 234 -1.11 -10.21 -8.59
C SER A 234 0.34 -10.61 -8.35
N ALA A 235 1.16 -9.76 -7.72
CA ALA A 235 2.56 -10.07 -7.40
C ALA A 235 2.67 -11.24 -6.41
N SER A 236 1.76 -11.33 -5.43
CA SER A 236 1.80 -12.35 -4.38
C SER A 236 1.74 -13.78 -4.90
N LEU A 237 1.23 -13.96 -6.11
CA LEU A 237 1.10 -15.26 -6.79
C LEU A 237 2.34 -15.67 -7.60
N GLN A 238 3.37 -14.81 -7.68
CA GLN A 238 4.53 -15.01 -8.56
C GLN A 238 5.88 -14.87 -7.86
N TRP A 239 5.93 -14.43 -6.63
CA TRP A 239 7.18 -14.17 -5.89
C TRP A 239 8.10 -15.37 -5.77
N GLY A 240 7.58 -16.60 -5.82
CA GLY A 240 8.39 -17.82 -5.76
C GLY A 240 9.38 -17.98 -6.91
N GLU A 241 9.16 -17.32 -8.06
CA GLU A 241 10.11 -17.30 -9.19
C GLU A 241 11.37 -16.47 -8.87
N HIS A 242 11.29 -15.57 -7.89
CA HIS A 242 12.32 -14.61 -7.53
C HIS A 242 12.82 -14.80 -6.10
N ALA A 243 12.26 -15.78 -5.37
CA ALA A 243 12.62 -16.07 -3.98
C ALA A 243 14.08 -16.53 -3.86
N THR A 244 14.72 -16.09 -2.78
CA THR A 244 16.06 -16.52 -2.39
C THR A 244 16.03 -17.05 -0.95
N ASP A 245 17.06 -17.79 -0.54
CA ASP A 245 17.14 -18.33 0.82
C ASP A 245 17.58 -17.29 1.88
N ASP A 246 17.95 -16.07 1.42
CA ASP A 246 18.48 -14.98 2.27
C ASP A 246 17.60 -13.72 2.31
N LEU A 247 16.37 -13.78 1.76
CA LEU A 247 15.41 -12.69 1.83
C LEU A 247 13.99 -13.24 1.98
N LEU A 248 13.33 -12.92 3.08
CA LEU A 248 11.91 -13.24 3.25
C LEU A 248 11.03 -12.22 2.55
N ILE A 249 10.07 -12.68 1.74
CA ILE A 249 9.11 -11.83 1.05
C ILE A 249 7.73 -12.03 1.68
N LEU A 250 7.24 -11.00 2.34
CA LEU A 250 5.87 -10.95 2.84
C LEU A 250 4.95 -10.41 1.75
N ASN A 251 3.72 -10.92 1.71
CA ASN A 251 2.69 -10.37 0.84
C ASN A 251 1.93 -9.26 1.57
N GLY A 252 1.52 -8.29 0.81
CA GLY A 252 0.68 -7.19 1.24
C GLY A 252 -0.05 -6.58 0.05
N GLU A 253 -0.74 -5.50 0.31
CA GLU A 253 -1.40 -4.66 -0.69
C GLU A 253 -1.46 -3.24 -0.15
N GLU A 254 -1.03 -2.25 -0.90
CA GLU A 254 -1.35 -0.88 -0.57
C GLU A 254 -2.76 -0.56 -1.09
N VAL A 255 -3.71 -0.49 -0.17
CA VAL A 255 -5.09 -0.14 -0.46
C VAL A 255 -5.15 1.36 -0.69
N THR A 256 -5.11 1.72 -1.98
CA THR A 256 -5.00 3.09 -2.48
C THR A 256 -6.39 3.63 -2.75
N THR A 257 -6.98 4.27 -1.75
CA THR A 257 -8.29 4.90 -1.85
C THR A 257 -8.16 6.36 -2.30
N ARG A 258 -9.28 7.05 -2.46
CA ARG A 258 -9.29 8.51 -2.71
C ARG A 258 -9.25 9.36 -1.44
N SER A 259 -9.14 8.73 -0.27
CA SER A 259 -9.05 9.34 1.06
C SER A 259 -7.78 8.94 1.82
N GLY A 260 -6.75 8.61 1.10
CA GLY A 260 -5.49 8.16 1.65
C GLY A 260 -5.20 6.69 1.38
N HIS A 261 -3.97 6.31 1.64
CA HIS A 261 -3.44 4.99 1.37
C HIS A 261 -3.18 4.25 2.69
N TRP A 262 -3.36 2.94 2.67
CA TRP A 262 -3.09 2.11 3.82
C TRP A 262 -2.61 0.71 3.41
N PRO A 263 -1.32 0.39 3.57
CA PRO A 263 -0.81 -0.95 3.39
C PRO A 263 -1.43 -1.94 4.36
N ALA A 264 -1.97 -3.03 3.81
CA ALA A 264 -2.27 -4.27 4.50
C ALA A 264 -1.05 -5.18 4.35
N ILE A 265 -0.31 -5.44 5.42
CA ILE A 265 0.93 -6.21 5.39
C ILE A 265 0.76 -7.59 6.01
N GLY A 266 1.47 -8.57 5.45
CA GLY A 266 1.43 -9.94 5.93
C GLY A 266 0.17 -10.72 5.50
N LEU A 267 -0.40 -10.43 4.34
CA LEU A 267 -1.55 -11.15 3.82
C LEU A 267 -1.17 -12.54 3.29
N PRO A 268 -2.07 -13.54 3.35
CA PRO A 268 -1.90 -14.78 2.59
C PRO A 268 -1.83 -14.50 1.08
N PRO A 269 -1.08 -15.31 0.31
CA PRO A 269 -0.99 -15.13 -1.14
C PRO A 269 -2.37 -15.13 -1.81
N GLY A 270 -2.58 -14.19 -2.74
CA GLY A 270 -3.84 -14.04 -3.47
C GLY A 270 -4.96 -13.33 -2.71
N THR A 271 -4.74 -12.95 -1.45
CA THR A 271 -5.68 -12.10 -0.72
C THR A 271 -5.70 -10.72 -1.36
N TRP A 272 -6.90 -10.23 -1.65
CA TRP A 272 -7.14 -8.92 -2.23
C TRP A 272 -8.11 -8.13 -1.35
N ILE A 273 -7.83 -6.83 -1.17
CA ILE A 273 -8.64 -5.90 -0.38
C ILE A 273 -9.25 -4.86 -1.33
N ASP A 274 -10.54 -4.63 -1.21
CA ASP A 274 -11.22 -3.66 -2.07
C ASP A 274 -11.00 -2.22 -1.56
N TRP A 275 -10.64 -1.32 -2.46
CA TRP A 275 -10.31 0.08 -2.19
C TRP A 275 -11.42 1.07 -2.58
N ARG A 276 -12.52 0.58 -3.16
CA ARG A 276 -13.54 1.41 -3.82
C ARG A 276 -14.52 2.04 -2.83
N TYR A 277 -13.99 2.70 -1.81
CA TYR A 277 -14.72 3.46 -0.80
C TYR A 277 -13.92 4.69 -0.36
N ARG A 278 -14.51 5.55 0.47
CA ARG A 278 -13.88 6.77 1.00
C ARG A 278 -13.94 6.80 2.53
N ALA A 279 -13.22 7.72 3.17
CA ALA A 279 -13.17 7.86 4.62
C ALA A 279 -14.52 8.25 5.25
N ASP A 280 -15.45 8.84 4.49
CA ASP A 280 -16.82 9.11 4.92
C ASP A 280 -17.72 7.85 4.96
N ASP A 281 -17.22 6.69 4.51
CA ASP A 281 -17.81 5.37 4.78
C ASP A 281 -16.97 4.56 5.80
N PRO A 282 -17.07 4.88 7.09
CA PRO A 282 -16.28 4.20 8.13
C PRO A 282 -16.67 2.72 8.31
N ARG A 283 -17.84 2.29 7.82
CA ARG A 283 -18.25 0.89 7.87
C ARG A 283 -17.48 0.04 6.87
N SER A 284 -17.30 0.54 5.65
CA SER A 284 -16.47 -0.14 4.65
C SER A 284 -15.02 -0.20 5.09
N PHE A 285 -14.44 0.90 5.62
CA PHE A 285 -13.08 0.87 6.16
C PHE A 285 -12.93 -0.19 7.26
N ARG A 286 -13.81 -0.17 8.28
CA ARG A 286 -13.78 -1.20 9.35
C ARG A 286 -13.90 -2.62 8.81
N ARG A 287 -14.80 -2.87 7.86
CA ARG A 287 -14.97 -4.18 7.23
C ARG A 287 -13.67 -4.70 6.61
N PHE A 288 -12.93 -3.85 5.91
CA PHE A 288 -11.70 -4.25 5.26
C PHE A 288 -10.52 -4.35 6.23
N VAL A 289 -10.49 -3.53 7.29
CA VAL A 289 -9.58 -3.73 8.43
C VAL A 289 -9.84 -5.10 9.09
N ASP A 290 -11.09 -5.43 9.37
CA ASP A 290 -11.46 -6.73 9.94
C ASP A 290 -11.02 -7.89 9.02
N GLN A 291 -11.18 -7.76 7.69
CA GLN A 291 -10.69 -8.75 6.71
C GLN A 291 -9.17 -8.95 6.80
N VAL A 292 -8.39 -7.87 6.96
CA VAL A 292 -6.93 -7.96 7.15
C VAL A 292 -6.58 -8.67 8.45
N HIS A 293 -7.26 -8.32 9.55
CA HIS A 293 -7.05 -8.95 10.86
C HIS A 293 -7.44 -10.43 10.86
N GLU A 294 -8.55 -10.82 10.22
CA GLU A 294 -8.95 -12.22 10.02
C GLU A 294 -7.91 -13.02 9.23
N ALA A 295 -7.23 -12.36 8.29
CA ALA A 295 -6.11 -12.94 7.54
C ALA A 295 -4.79 -12.97 8.33
N GLY A 296 -4.78 -12.45 9.57
CA GLY A 296 -3.61 -12.35 10.44
C GLY A 296 -2.64 -11.24 10.08
N GLY A 297 -3.03 -10.32 9.18
CA GLY A 297 -2.24 -9.18 8.75
C GLY A 297 -2.29 -7.97 9.70
N LEU A 298 -1.63 -6.88 9.30
CA LEU A 298 -1.60 -5.59 9.98
C LEU A 298 -2.01 -4.48 9.01
N VAL A 299 -2.68 -3.47 9.54
CA VAL A 299 -3.10 -2.26 8.82
C VAL A 299 -2.17 -1.10 9.17
N THR A 300 -1.63 -0.43 8.16
CA THR A 300 -0.71 0.70 8.32
C THR A 300 -1.35 1.99 7.84
N ALA A 301 -1.34 3.06 8.63
CA ALA A 301 -1.59 4.42 8.13
C ALA A 301 -0.32 4.89 7.40
N ALA A 302 -0.34 4.85 6.05
CA ALA A 302 0.83 5.18 5.24
C ALA A 302 0.98 6.69 5.05
N HIS A 303 2.24 7.15 5.01
CA HIS A 303 2.63 8.54 4.67
C HIS A 303 1.52 9.58 4.94
N PRO A 304 1.04 9.70 6.21
CA PRO A 304 -0.26 10.31 6.52
C PRO A 304 -0.38 11.79 6.18
N PHE A 305 0.74 12.46 5.91
CA PHE A 305 0.81 13.86 5.53
C PHE A 305 1.33 14.09 4.11
N ALA A 306 1.39 13.03 3.29
CA ALA A 306 1.77 13.17 1.88
C ALA A 306 0.87 14.17 1.15
N SER A 307 1.48 15.09 0.43
CA SER A 307 0.79 16.22 -0.23
C SER A 307 0.24 15.88 -1.62
N CYS A 308 0.51 14.67 -2.13
CA CYS A 308 -0.08 14.23 -3.39
C CYS A 308 -1.60 14.10 -3.27
N PHE A 309 -2.30 14.22 -4.40
CA PHE A 309 -3.76 14.20 -4.39
C PHE A 309 -4.31 12.82 -4.06
N GLY A 310 -5.12 12.75 -3.01
CA GLY A 310 -5.71 11.51 -2.52
C GLY A 310 -4.77 10.65 -1.67
N CYS A 311 -3.54 11.11 -1.39
CA CYS A 311 -2.57 10.34 -0.60
C CYS A 311 -2.67 10.58 0.91
N THR A 312 -3.11 11.78 1.32
CA THR A 312 -3.24 12.14 2.75
C THR A 312 -4.20 11.17 3.45
N TYR A 313 -3.75 10.56 4.54
CA TYR A 313 -4.54 9.59 5.29
C TYR A 313 -5.68 10.27 6.08
N GLU A 314 -6.92 10.00 5.71
CA GLU A 314 -8.13 10.60 6.29
C GLU A 314 -8.94 9.62 7.17
N PHE A 315 -8.47 8.39 7.32
CA PHE A 315 -9.18 7.36 8.09
C PHE A 315 -8.88 7.45 9.60
N ALA A 316 -9.66 6.72 10.39
CA ALA A 316 -9.52 6.66 11.84
C ALA A 316 -8.24 5.91 12.24
N TYR A 317 -7.33 6.58 12.93
CA TYR A 317 -6.06 6.01 13.41
C TYR A 317 -6.27 4.87 14.42
N GLU A 318 -7.40 4.86 15.12
CA GLU A 318 -7.74 3.81 16.11
C GLU A 318 -7.96 2.43 15.47
N LEU A 319 -8.07 2.40 14.15
CA LEU A 319 -8.19 1.15 13.37
C LEU A 319 -6.88 0.73 12.74
N ALA A 320 -5.84 1.56 12.78
CA ALA A 320 -4.52 1.23 12.29
C ALA A 320 -3.70 0.50 13.37
N ASP A 321 -3.00 -0.55 12.98
CA ASP A 321 -2.05 -1.27 13.83
C ASP A 321 -0.69 -0.55 13.87
N LEU A 322 -0.34 0.17 12.79
CA LEU A 322 0.94 0.83 12.56
C LEU A 322 0.75 2.22 11.94
N VAL A 323 1.70 3.11 12.18
CA VAL A 323 1.80 4.41 11.48
C VAL A 323 3.14 4.51 10.79
N GLU A 324 3.14 4.80 9.51
CA GLU A 324 4.36 5.09 8.74
C GLU A 324 4.72 6.56 8.92
N VAL A 325 5.65 6.81 9.83
CA VAL A 325 6.10 8.17 10.15
C VAL A 325 7.28 8.63 9.31
N TRP A 326 7.89 7.70 8.57
CA TRP A 326 9.01 7.99 7.70
C TRP A 326 8.84 7.24 6.37
N ASN A 327 8.57 8.01 5.30
CA ASN A 327 8.39 7.50 3.96
C ASN A 327 9.43 8.18 3.03
N GLN A 328 10.27 7.41 2.35
CA GLN A 328 11.32 7.93 1.46
C GLN A 328 12.30 8.92 2.15
N GLY A 329 12.62 10.01 1.46
CA GLY A 329 13.51 11.05 1.98
C GLY A 329 12.86 11.88 3.08
N TRP A 330 13.64 12.28 4.08
CA TRP A 330 13.13 13.10 5.18
C TRP A 330 12.77 14.51 4.71
N THR A 331 11.51 14.89 4.86
CA THR A 331 10.94 16.20 4.50
C THR A 331 10.10 16.78 5.65
N ASP A 332 9.42 17.89 5.41
CA ASP A 332 8.47 18.48 6.38
C ASP A 332 7.23 17.58 6.55
N GLU A 333 6.91 16.70 5.60
CA GLU A 333 5.78 15.74 5.70
C GLU A 333 6.08 14.67 6.76
N GLU A 334 7.32 14.11 6.77
CA GLU A 334 7.76 13.15 7.79
C GLU A 334 7.87 13.82 9.17
N GLU A 335 8.34 15.07 9.24
CA GLU A 335 8.37 15.82 10.49
C GLU A 335 6.94 16.03 11.02
N ALA A 336 5.96 16.34 10.15
CA ALA A 336 4.55 16.44 10.52
C ALA A 336 4.00 15.10 11.00
N ALA A 337 4.35 13.99 10.34
CA ALA A 337 3.93 12.64 10.73
C ALA A 337 4.46 12.26 12.11
N VAL A 338 5.73 12.50 12.38
CA VAL A 338 6.32 12.27 13.72
C VAL A 338 5.67 13.14 14.78
N ASN A 339 5.43 14.41 14.50
CA ASN A 339 4.78 15.33 15.46
C ASN A 339 3.34 14.89 15.76
N HIS A 340 2.59 14.46 14.77
CA HIS A 340 1.24 13.92 14.95
C HIS A 340 1.26 12.63 15.79
N TRP A 341 2.12 11.68 15.42
CA TRP A 341 2.29 10.43 16.15
C TRP A 341 2.70 10.66 17.62
N ASP A 342 3.65 11.58 17.87
CA ASP A 342 4.05 11.97 19.22
C ASP A 342 2.87 12.57 20.03
N GLY A 343 2.01 13.32 19.34
CA GLY A 343 0.75 13.84 19.92
C GLY A 343 -0.20 12.71 20.35
N LEU A 344 -0.40 11.68 19.49
CA LEU A 344 -1.17 10.49 19.84
C LEU A 344 -0.57 9.76 21.07
N LEU A 345 0.74 9.53 21.04
CA LEU A 345 1.46 8.88 22.14
C LEU A 345 1.32 9.66 23.47
N ARG A 346 1.41 10.98 23.46
CA ARG A 346 1.23 11.87 24.63
C ARG A 346 -0.17 11.78 25.21
N THR A 347 -1.18 11.62 24.37
CA THR A 347 -2.59 11.48 24.80
C THR A 347 -2.96 10.05 25.22
N GLY A 348 -2.02 9.10 25.10
CA GLY A 348 -2.21 7.71 25.50
C GLY A 348 -2.72 6.79 24.39
N HIS A 349 -2.81 7.29 23.15
CA HIS A 349 -3.10 6.50 21.97
C HIS A 349 -1.79 6.03 21.35
N TRP A 350 -1.33 4.87 21.77
CA TRP A 350 -0.10 4.32 21.23
C TRP A 350 -0.38 3.43 20.04
N ILE A 351 0.22 3.78 18.90
CA ILE A 351 0.27 2.98 17.67
C ILE A 351 1.75 2.86 17.32
N PRO A 352 2.31 1.66 17.16
CA PRO A 352 3.70 1.48 16.77
C PRO A 352 4.05 2.18 15.45
N LEU A 353 5.21 2.84 15.43
CA LEU A 353 5.72 3.47 14.22
C LEU A 353 6.50 2.50 13.34
N ILE A 354 6.45 2.73 12.03
CA ILE A 354 7.31 2.13 11.01
C ILE A 354 7.83 3.19 10.05
N GLY A 355 8.86 2.84 9.27
CA GLY A 355 9.41 3.67 8.20
C GLY A 355 9.92 2.81 7.05
N ASN A 356 9.60 3.21 5.83
CA ASN A 356 9.81 2.41 4.64
C ASN A 356 10.16 3.29 3.44
N SER A 357 10.70 2.67 2.39
CA SER A 357 11.18 3.44 1.24
C SER A 357 10.11 3.83 0.25
N ASP A 358 8.97 3.12 0.21
CA ASP A 358 7.94 3.35 -0.79
C ASP A 358 8.54 3.48 -2.22
N ALA A 359 9.44 2.54 -2.53
CA ALA A 359 10.29 2.65 -3.70
C ALA A 359 9.55 2.26 -4.98
N HIS A 360 9.33 3.24 -5.87
CA HIS A 360 8.66 3.08 -7.15
C HIS A 360 9.62 2.97 -8.33
N ASN A 361 10.76 3.63 -8.30
CA ASN A 361 11.66 3.70 -9.45
C ASN A 361 13.12 3.46 -9.04
N PRO A 362 14.04 3.25 -10.00
CA PRO A 362 15.45 2.97 -9.71
C PRO A 362 16.19 4.04 -8.91
N GLU A 363 15.71 5.28 -8.92
CA GLU A 363 16.28 6.40 -8.17
C GLU A 363 15.89 6.36 -6.69
N HIS A 364 14.77 5.70 -6.33
CA HIS A 364 14.38 5.48 -4.94
C HIS A 364 15.22 4.36 -4.34
N VAL A 365 15.82 4.63 -3.19
CA VAL A 365 16.70 3.67 -2.52
C VAL A 365 15.87 2.71 -1.67
N VAL A 366 15.76 1.47 -2.10
CA VAL A 366 15.10 0.39 -1.32
C VAL A 366 15.76 0.27 0.05
N GLY A 367 14.97 0.20 1.11
CA GLY A 367 15.46 0.16 2.48
C GLY A 367 16.04 1.49 2.98
N SER A 368 15.58 2.61 2.45
CA SER A 368 15.91 3.95 2.97
C SER A 368 14.63 4.77 3.11
N PRO A 369 14.04 4.77 4.33
CA PRO A 369 14.47 4.12 5.56
C PRO A 369 14.17 2.61 5.64
N GLN A 370 14.67 1.98 6.72
CA GLN A 370 14.42 0.60 7.09
C GLN A 370 13.64 0.54 8.41
N THR A 371 12.68 -0.37 8.49
CA THR A 371 12.10 -0.80 9.76
C THR A 371 12.89 -1.99 10.30
N VAL A 372 13.43 -1.86 11.50
CA VAL A 372 14.23 -2.89 12.17
C VAL A 372 13.41 -3.49 13.30
N VAL A 373 13.06 -4.78 13.20
CA VAL A 373 12.10 -5.46 14.06
C VAL A 373 12.77 -6.52 14.92
N LEU A 374 12.51 -6.53 16.22
CA LEU A 374 12.88 -7.65 17.10
C LEU A 374 11.80 -8.73 16.99
N ALA A 375 12.14 -9.86 16.40
CA ALA A 375 11.29 -11.02 16.23
C ALA A 375 11.94 -12.29 16.75
N ASP A 376 11.15 -13.30 17.11
CA ASP A 376 11.64 -14.58 17.63
C ASP A 376 12.17 -15.51 16.52
N GLY A 377 11.94 -15.14 15.25
CA GLY A 377 12.46 -15.78 14.04
C GLY A 377 12.13 -14.93 12.80
N LEU A 378 12.77 -15.28 11.68
CA LEU A 378 12.53 -14.66 10.37
C LEU A 378 11.37 -15.36 9.67
N ARG A 379 10.17 -15.15 10.19
CA ARG A 379 8.90 -15.70 9.68
C ARG A 379 7.83 -14.65 9.74
N ARG A 380 6.83 -14.78 8.86
CA ARG A 380 5.71 -13.86 8.78
C ARG A 380 5.11 -13.52 10.15
N ASP A 381 4.62 -14.54 10.88
CA ASP A 381 3.89 -14.32 12.12
C ASP A 381 4.77 -13.74 13.24
N GLU A 382 6.05 -14.11 13.28
CA GLU A 382 7.03 -13.59 14.24
C GLU A 382 7.32 -12.11 14.01
N LEU A 383 7.50 -11.72 12.74
CA LEU A 383 7.71 -10.31 12.35
C LEU A 383 6.49 -9.47 12.64
N LEU A 384 5.29 -9.95 12.26
CA LEU A 384 4.04 -9.23 12.53
C LEU A 384 3.79 -9.08 14.03
N ALA A 385 4.13 -10.09 14.84
CA ALA A 385 4.06 -9.99 16.30
C ALA A 385 5.05 -8.97 16.86
N GLY A 386 6.25 -8.88 16.31
CA GLY A 386 7.25 -7.86 16.66
C GLY A 386 6.77 -6.44 16.33
N LEU A 387 6.24 -6.23 15.11
CA LEU A 387 5.69 -4.96 14.66
C LEU A 387 4.50 -4.53 15.51
N ARG A 388 3.51 -5.41 15.73
CA ARG A 388 2.33 -5.13 16.55
C ARG A 388 2.69 -4.77 17.99
N ALA A 389 3.74 -5.37 18.54
CA ALA A 389 4.24 -5.06 19.86
C ALA A 389 5.10 -3.77 19.91
N GLY A 390 5.34 -3.11 18.78
CA GLY A 390 6.23 -1.95 18.68
C GLY A 390 7.69 -2.27 19.02
N ARG A 391 8.09 -3.53 18.96
CA ARG A 391 9.49 -3.95 19.11
C ARG A 391 10.25 -3.65 17.83
N SER A 392 10.26 -2.35 17.48
CA SER A 392 10.90 -1.88 16.24
C SER A 392 11.47 -0.47 16.39
N TRP A 393 12.44 -0.19 15.54
CA TRP A 393 13.05 1.11 15.40
C TRP A 393 13.37 1.36 13.91
N LEU A 394 13.62 2.63 13.54
CA LEU A 394 13.85 3.05 12.17
C LEU A 394 15.28 3.49 11.96
N ALA A 395 15.82 3.19 10.78
CA ALA A 395 17.17 3.57 10.38
C ALA A 395 17.19 4.10 8.94
N GLU A 396 18.00 5.13 8.67
CA GLU A 396 18.21 5.62 7.29
C GLU A 396 18.89 4.57 6.39
N SER A 397 19.60 3.60 6.95
CA SER A 397 20.27 2.52 6.23
C SER A 397 20.79 1.43 7.17
N SER A 398 21.29 0.32 6.60
CA SER A 398 21.92 -0.78 7.34
C SER A 398 23.23 -0.40 8.04
N ALA A 399 23.85 0.74 7.72
CA ALA A 399 25.02 1.24 8.42
C ALA A 399 24.73 1.67 9.87
N VAL A 400 23.48 2.08 10.15
CA VAL A 400 23.06 2.52 11.49
C VAL A 400 22.81 1.31 12.38
N GLN A 401 23.44 1.31 13.57
CA GLN A 401 23.17 0.35 14.63
C GLN A 401 22.66 1.11 15.86
N LEU A 402 21.66 0.56 16.54
CA LEU A 402 21.06 1.17 17.71
C LEU A 402 20.65 0.08 18.71
N ASP A 403 20.96 0.32 19.99
CA ASP A 403 20.43 -0.40 21.13
C ASP A 403 19.89 0.62 22.15
N PHE A 404 18.66 0.40 22.63
CA PHE A 404 18.00 1.29 23.57
C PHE A 404 17.29 0.46 24.63
N THR A 405 17.67 0.67 25.89
CA THR A 405 17.16 -0.09 27.02
C THR A 405 16.84 0.83 28.20
N ALA A 406 15.99 0.35 29.10
CA ALA A 406 15.67 0.96 30.39
C ALA A 406 15.89 -0.07 31.51
N THR A 407 16.54 0.34 32.62
CA THR A 407 16.78 -0.55 33.75
C THR A 407 16.53 0.15 35.10
N ASP A 408 15.97 -0.59 36.07
CA ASP A 408 15.87 -0.20 37.48
C ASP A 408 16.99 -0.79 38.33
N GLY A 409 18.01 -1.38 37.70
CA GLY A 409 19.11 -2.08 38.36
C GLY A 409 18.81 -3.55 38.69
N ARG A 410 17.56 -4.02 38.51
CA ARG A 410 17.11 -5.40 38.72
C ARG A 410 16.49 -6.00 37.46
N ARG A 411 15.72 -5.22 36.72
CA ARG A 411 15.00 -5.61 35.50
C ARG A 411 15.41 -4.67 34.39
N THR A 412 15.31 -5.16 33.16
CA THR A 412 15.59 -4.39 31.96
C THR A 412 14.43 -4.58 31.00
N ALA A 413 14.06 -3.50 30.29
CA ALA A 413 13.10 -3.50 29.19
C ALA A 413 13.76 -2.87 27.96
N GLY A 414 13.41 -3.39 26.77
CA GLY A 414 13.82 -2.88 25.47
C GLY A 414 12.71 -2.08 24.77
N ILE A 415 12.97 -1.70 23.52
CA ILE A 415 12.04 -0.96 22.66
C ILE A 415 10.71 -1.73 22.54
N GLY A 416 9.58 -1.01 22.71
CA GLY A 416 8.23 -1.58 22.68
C GLY A 416 7.79 -2.29 23.94
N GLU A 417 8.67 -2.40 24.94
CA GLU A 417 8.39 -3.12 26.19
C GLU A 417 8.07 -2.17 27.34
N GLY A 418 7.53 -2.73 28.43
CA GLY A 418 7.23 -2.01 29.66
C GLY A 418 8.16 -2.44 30.82
N LEU A 419 8.78 -1.47 31.48
CA LEU A 419 9.50 -1.68 32.73
C LEU A 419 8.59 -1.32 33.91
N ALA A 420 8.15 -2.32 34.67
CA ALA A 420 7.42 -2.08 35.90
C ALA A 420 8.35 -1.57 37.01
N ALA A 421 8.18 -0.34 37.48
CA ALA A 421 9.00 0.26 38.51
C ALA A 421 8.17 1.18 39.42
N ASP A 422 8.46 1.16 40.73
CA ASP A 422 7.81 2.04 41.70
C ASP A 422 8.11 3.51 41.41
N ARG A 423 7.17 4.39 41.75
CA ARG A 423 7.26 5.84 41.49
C ARG A 423 8.56 6.52 41.99
N GLY A 424 9.19 5.97 43.01
CA GLY A 424 10.41 6.48 43.62
C GLY A 424 11.69 5.76 43.21
N THR A 425 11.59 4.72 42.40
CA THR A 425 12.74 3.94 41.90
C THR A 425 13.40 4.67 40.74
N PRO A 426 14.72 4.93 40.80
CA PRO A 426 15.42 5.49 39.66
C PRO A 426 15.44 4.48 38.50
N VAL A 427 15.15 4.95 37.30
CA VAL A 427 15.25 4.19 36.06
C VAL A 427 16.26 4.87 35.15
N THR A 428 17.22 4.12 34.68
CA THR A 428 18.25 4.58 33.74
C THR A 428 17.93 4.07 32.34
N PHE A 429 17.74 5.00 31.42
CA PHE A 429 17.71 4.75 29.99
C PHE A 429 19.15 4.80 29.45
N GLU A 430 19.53 3.80 28.68
CA GLU A 430 20.82 3.74 28.00
C GLU A 430 20.59 3.60 26.50
N LEU A 431 21.21 4.52 25.73
CA LEU A 431 21.22 4.47 24.27
C LEU A 431 22.66 4.27 23.79
N THR A 432 22.86 3.24 23.00
CA THR A 432 24.11 3.00 22.24
C THR A 432 23.82 3.11 20.75
N VAL A 433 24.57 3.95 20.03
CA VAL A 433 24.46 4.11 18.59
C VAL A 433 25.84 3.97 17.94
N SER A 434 25.87 3.47 16.71
CA SER A 434 27.05 3.46 15.86
C SER A 434 26.71 3.61 14.37
N GLY A 435 27.69 4.00 13.57
CA GLY A 435 27.51 4.31 12.15
C GLY A 435 26.91 5.70 11.87
N VAL A 436 26.89 6.60 12.86
CA VAL A 436 26.19 7.88 12.78
C VAL A 436 27.10 9.08 13.15
N PRO A 437 28.23 9.30 12.46
CA PRO A 437 29.16 10.37 12.80
C PRO A 437 28.52 11.75 12.64
N GLY A 438 28.85 12.67 13.57
CA GLY A 438 28.40 14.06 13.51
C GLY A 438 26.88 14.25 13.61
N THR A 439 26.21 13.33 14.30
CA THR A 439 24.78 13.43 14.60
C THR A 439 24.58 13.83 16.06
N THR A 440 23.35 14.22 16.38
CA THR A 440 22.89 14.50 17.75
C THR A 440 21.89 13.42 18.15
N VAL A 441 22.07 12.79 19.29
CA VAL A 441 21.08 11.91 19.90
C VAL A 441 20.21 12.69 20.88
N ARG A 442 18.93 12.35 20.97
CA ARG A 442 17.93 12.93 21.86
C ARG A 442 17.14 11.80 22.52
N LEU A 443 17.01 11.84 23.84
CA LEU A 443 16.05 11.01 24.57
C LEU A 443 14.87 11.92 24.94
N LEU A 444 13.68 11.50 24.54
CA LEU A 444 12.44 12.27 24.70
C LEU A 444 11.47 11.49 25.57
N ASP A 445 10.73 12.23 26.39
CA ASP A 445 9.56 11.69 27.09
C ASP A 445 8.26 12.45 26.68
N GLN A 446 7.19 12.31 27.44
CA GLN A 446 5.91 12.98 27.16
C GLN A 446 5.98 14.52 27.28
N VAL A 447 7.04 15.10 27.80
CA VAL A 447 7.25 16.56 27.89
C VAL A 447 8.05 17.04 26.66
N GLY A 448 9.07 16.30 26.28
CA GLY A 448 9.95 16.62 25.16
C GLY A 448 11.34 16.04 25.32
N PRO A 449 12.37 16.66 24.72
CA PRO A 449 13.75 16.23 24.86
C PRO A 449 14.28 16.51 26.30
N GLU A 450 14.59 15.43 27.02
CA GLU A 450 15.09 15.46 28.40
C GLU A 450 16.61 15.28 28.49
N HIS A 451 17.21 14.63 27.43
CA HIS A 451 18.64 14.44 27.36
C HIS A 451 19.10 14.54 25.89
N THR A 452 20.22 15.23 25.69
CA THR A 452 20.82 15.43 24.37
C THR A 452 22.33 15.25 24.46
N ALA A 453 22.92 14.58 23.45
CA ALA A 453 24.37 14.39 23.36
C ALA A 453 24.84 14.33 21.90
N GLU A 454 26.02 14.89 21.65
CA GLU A 454 26.63 14.87 20.32
C GLU A 454 27.40 13.55 20.09
N VAL A 455 27.20 12.95 18.92
CA VAL A 455 27.95 11.77 18.49
C VAL A 455 29.28 12.22 17.90
N PRO A 456 30.42 11.75 18.44
CA PRO A 456 31.74 12.16 17.96
C PRO A 456 31.97 11.72 16.51
N ALA A 457 33.06 12.23 15.90
CA ALA A 457 33.45 11.90 14.53
C ALA A 457 33.76 10.38 14.31
N THR A 458 33.99 9.63 15.38
CA THR A 458 34.13 8.15 15.35
C THR A 458 32.83 7.45 14.97
N GLY A 459 31.69 8.18 15.06
CA GLY A 459 30.38 7.68 14.69
C GLY A 459 29.71 6.79 15.73
N SER A 460 30.25 6.69 16.95
CA SER A 460 29.69 5.85 18.02
C SER A 460 29.55 6.62 19.32
N LEU A 461 28.46 6.36 20.05
CA LEU A 461 28.19 6.96 21.36
C LEU A 461 27.37 6.00 22.21
N THR A 462 27.72 5.90 23.48
CA THR A 462 26.81 5.39 24.53
C THR A 462 26.49 6.55 25.48
N THR A 463 25.21 6.79 25.69
CA THR A 463 24.76 7.85 26.61
C THR A 463 23.66 7.33 27.54
N ARG A 464 23.51 7.99 28.71
CA ARG A 464 22.58 7.57 29.76
C ARG A 464 21.79 8.77 30.29
N TRP A 465 20.52 8.50 30.58
CA TRP A 465 19.64 9.43 31.26
C TRP A 465 18.87 8.71 32.37
N THR A 466 18.89 9.24 33.58
CA THR A 466 18.19 8.67 34.73
C THR A 466 17.02 9.54 35.12
N THR A 467 15.87 8.92 35.29
CA THR A 467 14.62 9.57 35.70
C THR A 467 13.84 8.69 36.69
N TYR A 468 12.59 9.04 36.97
CA TYR A 468 11.69 8.29 37.85
C TYR A 468 10.31 8.14 37.23
N PRO A 469 9.58 7.00 37.47
CA PRO A 469 8.24 6.76 36.93
C PRO A 469 7.18 7.79 37.34
N ARG A 470 7.44 8.60 38.35
CA ARG A 470 6.56 9.73 38.74
C ARG A 470 6.66 10.90 37.77
N TYR A 471 7.73 11.04 37.00
CA TYR A 471 7.96 12.14 36.07
C TYR A 471 7.85 11.66 34.60
N THR A 472 8.31 10.47 34.31
CA THR A 472 8.39 9.91 32.94
C THR A 472 7.48 8.70 32.83
N ARG A 473 6.61 8.69 31.83
CA ARG A 473 5.72 7.57 31.51
C ARG A 473 6.31 6.63 30.46
N TRP A 474 7.09 7.17 29.57
CA TRP A 474 7.78 6.47 28.50
C TRP A 474 8.97 7.30 28.04
N ALA A 475 9.95 6.66 27.41
CA ALA A 475 11.01 7.35 26.69
C ALA A 475 11.24 6.71 25.32
N ARG A 476 11.60 7.54 24.36
CA ARG A 476 12.02 7.17 23.01
C ARG A 476 13.30 7.90 22.62
N ALA A 477 14.00 7.38 21.61
CA ALA A 477 15.23 7.97 21.12
C ALA A 477 15.08 8.49 19.69
N GLU A 478 15.76 9.59 19.38
CA GLU A 478 15.99 10.10 18.04
C GLU A 478 17.49 10.30 17.82
N VAL A 479 17.94 10.01 16.60
CA VAL A 479 19.28 10.36 16.10
C VAL A 479 19.08 11.26 14.89
N ARG A 480 19.62 12.49 14.97
CA ARG A 480 19.41 13.49 13.92
C ARG A 480 20.72 14.03 13.37
N ARG A 481 20.76 14.27 12.07
CA ARG A 481 21.80 15.04 11.38
C ARG A 481 21.20 16.38 10.99
N ALA A 482 21.50 17.42 11.77
CA ALA A 482 20.77 18.69 11.75
C ALA A 482 19.26 18.48 11.97
N SER A 483 18.40 18.86 11.03
CA SER A 483 16.96 18.63 11.12
C SER A 483 16.50 17.26 10.63
N ARG A 484 17.36 16.50 9.90
CA ARG A 484 16.98 15.23 9.28
C ARG A 484 17.09 14.07 10.28
N MET A 485 16.13 13.18 10.27
CA MET A 485 16.17 11.94 11.02
C MET A 485 17.22 10.98 10.41
N VAL A 486 17.92 10.25 11.25
CA VAL A 486 18.88 9.20 10.91
C VAL A 486 18.43 7.87 11.54
N ALA A 487 17.87 7.94 12.73
CA ALA A 487 17.21 6.80 13.37
C ALA A 487 16.21 7.30 14.42
N MET A 488 15.18 6.51 14.70
CA MET A 488 14.26 6.75 15.82
C MET A 488 13.64 5.44 16.32
N THR A 489 13.20 5.43 17.58
CA THR A 489 12.66 4.23 18.20
C THR A 489 11.19 4.38 18.56
N ASN A 490 10.48 3.24 18.60
CA ASN A 490 9.31 3.12 19.44
C ASN A 490 9.67 3.34 20.92
N PRO A 491 8.72 3.69 21.79
CA PRO A 491 9.01 3.98 23.19
C PRO A 491 9.30 2.71 24.02
N ILE A 492 10.02 2.93 25.14
CA ILE A 492 10.01 2.02 26.29
C ILE A 492 9.10 2.65 27.34
N PHE A 493 8.14 1.88 27.83
CA PHE A 493 7.16 2.36 28.79
C PHE A 493 7.60 2.12 30.23
N LEU A 494 7.31 3.07 31.13
CA LEU A 494 7.42 2.87 32.56
C LEU A 494 6.03 2.58 33.13
N THR A 495 5.80 1.32 33.52
CA THR A 495 4.54 0.83 34.06
C THR A 495 4.60 0.69 35.59
N ARG A 496 3.44 0.59 36.24
CA ARG A 496 3.34 0.39 37.68
C ARG A 496 3.24 -1.09 38.03
#